data_ca66f7f3e23a0d388de0231482cab258
#
_entry.id   ca66f7f3e23a0d388de0231482cab258
#
_cell.length_a   1.000
_cell.length_b   1.000
_cell.length_c   1.000
_cell.angle_alpha   90.00
_cell.angle_beta   90.00
_cell.angle_gamma   90.00
#
_symmetry.space_group_name_H-M   'P 1'
#
loop_
_entity.id
_entity.type
_entity.pdbx_description
1 polymer ?
#
loop_
_entity_poly.entity_id
_entity_poly.type
_entity_poly.pdbx_seq_one_letter_code
_entity_poly.pdbx_strand_id
1 'polypeptide(L)'
;MPTSLPTDSIAPLRHFVTQMTHLMGQSLEESFVRPKAKALLKELISSDDWLPEFCTVPHPQFYQQYLLHTDPLERFSVVSFVWGPGQATPIHDHMVWGLIGMLRGSEKGQRYERDNNGKLTPIGHEEALMPGDIDEVSPAIGDIHIVKNAFADKTSISIHVYGGNIGGVKRHVYDPNSGAIKNFVSGYSSTQVPNLWDKSAEIRAQLN
;
A
#
# COMPACT_ATOMS: atom_id res chain seq x y z
N MET A 1 -17.98 25.41 -4.65
CA MET A 1 -16.71 25.76 -5.30
C MET A 1 -15.64 24.90 -4.66
N PRO A 2 -14.83 24.12 -5.37
CA PRO A 2 -13.72 23.43 -4.74
C PRO A 2 -12.72 24.49 -4.30
N THR A 3 -12.52 24.61 -2.98
CA THR A 3 -11.44 25.40 -2.43
C THR A 3 -10.13 24.74 -2.86
N SER A 4 -9.37 25.44 -3.72
CA SER A 4 -8.00 25.01 -4.02
C SER A 4 -7.25 24.90 -2.69
N LEU A 5 -6.72 23.71 -2.40
CA LEU A 5 -5.82 23.56 -1.24
C LEU A 5 -4.70 24.59 -1.37
N PRO A 6 -4.24 25.20 -0.26
CA PRO A 6 -3.05 26.03 -0.29
C PRO A 6 -1.92 25.24 -0.96
N THR A 7 -1.15 25.90 -1.82
CA THR A 7 -0.02 25.27 -2.56
C THR A 7 1.00 24.59 -1.65
N ASP A 8 1.00 24.90 -0.37
CA ASP A 8 1.92 24.36 0.64
C ASP A 8 1.39 23.11 1.35
N SER A 9 0.09 22.77 1.26
CA SER A 9 -0.48 21.62 1.96
C SER A 9 0.13 20.27 1.51
N ILE A 10 0.61 20.19 0.27
CA ILE A 10 1.25 18.98 -0.29
C ILE A 10 2.78 18.96 -0.08
N ALA A 11 3.36 19.95 0.61
CA ALA A 11 4.81 20.04 0.81
C ALA A 11 5.42 18.81 1.52
N PRO A 12 4.78 18.21 2.55
CA PRO A 12 5.29 16.99 3.18
C PRO A 12 5.41 15.82 2.19
N LEU A 13 4.41 15.59 1.34
CA LEU A 13 4.46 14.55 0.30
C LEU A 13 5.56 14.85 -0.73
N ARG A 14 5.71 16.10 -1.17
CA ARG A 14 6.77 16.51 -2.10
C ARG A 14 8.15 16.26 -1.49
N HIS A 15 8.34 16.60 -0.23
CA HIS A 15 9.60 16.33 0.49
C HIS A 15 9.88 14.83 0.53
N PHE A 16 8.91 14.04 0.97
CA PHE A 16 9.02 12.58 1.01
C PHE A 16 9.44 11.99 -0.35
N VAL A 17 8.74 12.34 -1.44
CA VAL A 17 9.03 11.86 -2.79
C VAL A 17 10.43 12.26 -3.24
N THR A 18 10.87 13.49 -2.93
CA THR A 18 12.23 13.96 -3.25
C THR A 18 13.29 13.13 -2.53
N GLN A 19 13.12 12.90 -1.21
CA GLN A 19 14.05 12.10 -0.42
C GLN A 19 14.07 10.63 -0.89
N MET A 20 12.91 10.04 -1.18
CA MET A 20 12.81 8.70 -1.74
C MET A 20 13.51 8.59 -3.10
N THR A 21 13.35 9.58 -3.97
CA THR A 21 14.02 9.62 -5.28
C THR A 21 15.54 9.62 -5.12
N HIS A 22 16.06 10.43 -4.19
CA HIS A 22 17.49 10.44 -3.87
C HIS A 22 17.98 9.11 -3.28
N LEU A 23 17.20 8.54 -2.36
CA LEU A 23 17.51 7.25 -1.73
C LEU A 23 17.59 6.13 -2.77
N MET A 24 16.60 6.04 -3.67
CA MET A 24 16.56 5.05 -4.75
C MET A 24 17.63 5.29 -5.83
N GLY A 25 18.21 6.49 -5.89
CA GLY A 25 19.37 6.80 -6.70
C GLY A 25 20.71 6.32 -6.12
N GLN A 26 20.75 6.06 -4.81
CA GLN A 26 21.96 5.56 -4.13
C GLN A 26 22.06 4.04 -4.19
N SER A 27 20.95 3.33 -4.03
CA SER A 27 20.89 1.87 -4.06
C SER A 27 19.46 1.41 -4.31
N LEU A 28 19.32 0.23 -4.92
CA LEU A 28 18.05 -0.51 -5.02
C LEU A 28 17.99 -1.70 -4.04
N GLU A 29 19.07 -1.94 -3.29
CA GLU A 29 19.13 -3.03 -2.32
C GLU A 29 18.14 -2.79 -1.17
N GLU A 30 17.21 -3.74 -1.01
CA GLU A 30 16.12 -3.63 -0.05
C GLU A 30 16.62 -3.40 1.38
N SER A 31 17.66 -4.11 1.80
CA SER A 31 18.27 -4.00 3.12
C SER A 31 18.85 -2.59 3.41
N PHE A 32 19.25 -1.87 2.36
CA PHE A 32 19.73 -0.49 2.46
C PHE A 32 18.58 0.52 2.41
N VAL A 33 17.60 0.29 1.54
CA VAL A 33 16.51 1.24 1.24
C VAL A 33 15.46 1.21 2.33
N ARG A 34 14.96 0.02 2.70
CA ARG A 34 13.78 -0.13 3.56
C ARG A 34 13.88 0.58 4.92
N PRO A 35 14.98 0.47 5.70
CA PRO A 35 15.08 1.18 6.98
C PRO A 35 15.03 2.71 6.83
N LYS A 36 15.62 3.25 5.78
CA LYS A 36 15.64 4.69 5.49
C LYS A 36 14.28 5.18 5.00
N ALA A 37 13.65 4.43 4.10
CA ALA A 37 12.29 4.69 3.63
C ALA A 37 11.28 4.66 4.79
N LYS A 38 11.45 3.73 5.76
CA LYS A 38 10.63 3.69 6.98
C LYS A 38 10.76 4.97 7.81
N ALA A 39 11.97 5.49 7.98
CA ALA A 39 12.18 6.75 8.69
C ALA A 39 11.51 7.94 7.97
N LEU A 40 11.61 8.01 6.65
CA LEU A 40 10.94 9.03 5.84
C LEU A 40 9.41 8.90 5.91
N LEU A 41 8.89 7.68 5.84
CA LEU A 41 7.44 7.45 5.98
C LEU A 41 6.95 7.84 7.37
N LYS A 42 7.72 7.56 8.44
CA LYS A 42 7.39 7.95 9.81
C LYS A 42 7.25 9.46 9.95
N GLU A 43 8.10 10.23 9.28
CA GLU A 43 8.00 11.69 9.21
C GLU A 43 6.74 12.10 8.45
N LEU A 44 6.49 11.55 7.27
CA LEU A 44 5.32 11.88 6.44
C LEU A 44 3.99 11.66 7.17
N ILE A 45 3.83 10.55 7.88
CA ILE A 45 2.59 10.21 8.60
C ILE A 45 2.51 10.82 10.00
N SER A 46 3.46 11.68 10.39
CA SER A 46 3.42 12.39 11.68
C SER A 46 2.37 13.49 11.72
N SER A 47 1.92 13.97 10.57
CA SER A 47 0.79 14.89 10.40
C SER A 47 -0.16 14.38 9.33
N ASP A 48 -1.39 14.90 9.33
CA ASP A 48 -2.51 14.41 8.50
C ASP A 48 -3.18 15.55 7.70
N ASP A 49 -2.50 16.67 7.55
CA ASP A 49 -2.99 17.89 6.92
C ASP A 49 -2.57 18.06 5.44
N TRP A 50 -1.75 17.14 4.95
CA TRP A 50 -1.18 17.18 3.60
C TRP A 50 -1.91 16.29 2.58
N LEU A 51 -2.66 15.27 3.01
CA LEU A 51 -3.30 14.32 2.11
C LEU A 51 -4.47 14.98 1.38
N PRO A 52 -4.50 15.02 0.02
CA PRO A 52 -5.59 15.60 -0.73
C PRO A 52 -6.93 14.93 -0.41
N GLU A 53 -7.99 15.73 -0.24
CA GLU A 53 -9.31 15.23 0.16
C GLU A 53 -9.84 14.12 -0.76
N PHE A 54 -9.65 14.24 -2.07
CA PHE A 54 -10.08 13.21 -3.02
C PHE A 54 -9.36 11.87 -2.85
N CYS A 55 -8.19 11.85 -2.19
CA CYS A 55 -7.45 10.63 -1.82
C CYS A 55 -7.87 10.05 -0.47
N THR A 56 -8.94 10.58 0.15
CA THR A 56 -9.48 10.13 1.44
C THR A 56 -10.89 9.53 1.31
N VAL A 57 -11.46 9.53 0.11
CA VAL A 57 -12.87 9.16 -0.12
C VAL A 57 -13.02 7.64 -0.13
N PRO A 58 -13.79 7.05 0.80
CA PRO A 58 -14.06 5.61 0.79
C PRO A 58 -15.07 5.26 -0.31
N HIS A 59 -15.01 4.01 -0.78
CA HIS A 59 -16.04 3.43 -1.62
C HIS A 59 -16.92 2.49 -0.78
N PRO A 60 -18.25 2.40 -1.02
CA PRO A 60 -19.14 1.62 -0.16
C PRO A 60 -18.90 0.10 -0.21
N GLN A 61 -18.27 -0.42 -1.26
CA GLN A 61 -18.08 -1.86 -1.46
C GLN A 61 -16.63 -2.31 -1.40
N PHE A 62 -15.66 -1.44 -1.78
CA PHE A 62 -14.26 -1.82 -1.95
C PHE A 62 -13.35 -0.78 -1.32
N TYR A 63 -12.26 -1.21 -0.68
CA TYR A 63 -11.19 -0.29 -0.30
C TYR A 63 -10.61 0.40 -1.55
N GLN A 64 -10.13 1.61 -1.38
CA GLN A 64 -9.57 2.39 -2.48
C GLN A 64 -8.05 2.44 -2.39
N GLN A 65 -7.41 2.50 -3.54
CA GLN A 65 -5.96 2.61 -3.71
C GLN A 65 -5.67 3.85 -4.57
N TYR A 66 -5.61 5.02 -3.95
CA TYR A 66 -5.32 6.26 -4.66
C TYR A 66 -3.83 6.44 -4.85
N LEU A 67 -3.37 6.48 -6.11
CA LEU A 67 -1.97 6.75 -6.41
C LEU A 67 -1.63 8.18 -6.04
N LEU A 68 -0.69 8.36 -5.13
CA LEU A 68 -0.12 9.67 -4.76
C LEU A 68 1.11 9.99 -5.62
N HIS A 69 1.95 9.00 -5.87
CA HIS A 69 3.13 9.13 -6.73
C HIS A 69 3.64 7.78 -7.21
N THR A 70 4.16 7.75 -8.43
CA THR A 70 5.07 6.69 -8.91
C THR A 70 6.33 7.33 -9.45
N ASP A 71 7.48 6.83 -9.02
CA ASP A 71 8.77 7.23 -9.58
C ASP A 71 8.79 7.00 -11.11
N PRO A 72 9.31 7.94 -11.92
CA PRO A 72 9.35 7.81 -13.38
C PRO A 72 10.08 6.56 -13.90
N LEU A 73 10.98 5.98 -13.10
CA LEU A 73 11.64 4.71 -13.39
C LEU A 73 10.96 3.51 -12.70
N GLU A 74 9.78 3.71 -12.12
CA GLU A 74 8.96 2.71 -11.43
C GLU A 74 9.69 1.97 -10.29
N ARG A 75 10.70 2.60 -9.67
CA ARG A 75 11.49 2.04 -8.56
C ARG A 75 10.74 2.02 -7.24
N PHE A 76 9.75 2.93 -7.08
CA PHE A 76 8.84 2.95 -5.93
C PHE A 76 7.51 3.61 -6.30
N SER A 77 6.49 3.32 -5.51
CA SER A 77 5.19 4.00 -5.57
C SER A 77 4.68 4.33 -4.16
N VAL A 78 3.87 5.39 -4.08
CA VAL A 78 3.22 5.87 -2.85
C VAL A 78 1.71 5.88 -3.08
N VAL A 79 0.96 5.24 -2.19
CA VAL A 79 -0.48 5.00 -2.36
C VAL A 79 -1.22 5.34 -1.07
N SER A 80 -2.32 6.08 -1.16
CA SER A 80 -3.29 6.20 -0.07
C SER A 80 -4.29 5.03 -0.17
N PHE A 81 -4.26 4.15 0.83
CA PHE A 81 -5.30 3.14 1.01
C PHE A 81 -6.40 3.69 1.89
N VAL A 82 -7.64 3.64 1.39
CA VAL A 82 -8.82 4.13 2.10
C VAL A 82 -9.77 2.96 2.33
N TRP A 83 -9.96 2.64 3.59
CA TRP A 83 -10.74 1.50 4.06
C TRP A 83 -12.09 1.99 4.58
N GLY A 84 -13.16 1.67 3.88
CA GLY A 84 -14.50 1.83 4.42
C GLY A 84 -14.77 0.89 5.60
N PRO A 85 -15.88 1.09 6.33
CA PRO A 85 -16.26 0.26 7.46
C PRO A 85 -16.26 -1.23 7.13
N GLY A 86 -15.54 -2.05 7.93
CA GLY A 86 -15.50 -3.50 7.81
C GLY A 86 -14.82 -4.06 6.56
N GLN A 87 -14.20 -3.23 5.73
CA GLN A 87 -13.51 -3.69 4.52
C GLN A 87 -12.21 -4.41 4.84
N ALA A 88 -11.88 -5.40 4.02
CA ALA A 88 -10.67 -6.22 4.16
C ALA A 88 -10.13 -6.62 2.77
N THR A 89 -8.83 -6.97 2.72
CA THR A 89 -8.25 -7.66 1.57
C THR A 89 -8.55 -9.15 1.63
N PRO A 90 -8.42 -9.91 0.54
CA PRO A 90 -8.12 -11.33 0.61
C PRO A 90 -6.73 -11.56 1.22
N ILE A 91 -6.37 -12.80 1.54
CA ILE A 91 -4.97 -13.16 1.83
C ILE A 91 -4.18 -12.98 0.53
N HIS A 92 -3.11 -12.20 0.57
CA HIS A 92 -2.34 -11.81 -0.61
C HIS A 92 -0.87 -11.57 -0.31
N ASP A 93 -0.06 -11.49 -1.36
CA ASP A 93 1.35 -11.06 -1.34
C ASP A 93 1.56 -9.76 -2.13
N HIS A 94 2.80 -9.24 -2.11
CA HIS A 94 3.18 -7.99 -2.78
C HIS A 94 4.25 -8.20 -3.84
N MET A 95 5.07 -9.25 -3.75
CA MET A 95 6.20 -9.58 -4.63
C MET A 95 7.29 -8.51 -4.68
N VAL A 96 7.15 -7.45 -3.89
CA VAL A 96 8.09 -6.35 -3.65
C VAL A 96 8.05 -5.98 -2.17
N TRP A 97 9.07 -5.29 -1.67
CA TRP A 97 8.98 -4.75 -0.31
C TRP A 97 7.90 -3.66 -0.23
N GLY A 98 7.28 -3.56 0.93
CA GLY A 98 6.28 -2.54 1.24
C GLY A 98 6.38 -2.06 2.67
N LEU A 99 6.01 -0.80 2.87
CA LEU A 99 5.84 -0.15 4.16
C LEU A 99 4.40 0.34 4.25
N ILE A 100 3.72 0.03 5.33
CA ILE A 100 2.32 0.37 5.58
C ILE A 100 2.29 1.30 6.79
N GLY A 101 2.15 2.60 6.55
CA GLY A 101 2.11 3.63 7.59
C GLY A 101 0.69 4.04 7.91
N MET A 102 0.26 3.83 9.16
CA MET A 102 -1.08 4.21 9.59
C MET A 102 -1.20 5.72 9.77
N LEU A 103 -2.12 6.36 9.02
CA LEU A 103 -2.36 7.81 9.05
C LEU A 103 -3.60 8.17 9.89
N ARG A 104 -4.74 7.53 9.60
CA ARG A 104 -6.03 7.76 10.28
C ARG A 104 -6.69 6.45 10.64
N GLY A 105 -7.31 6.39 11.83
CA GLY A 105 -8.06 5.21 12.25
C GLY A 105 -7.16 4.08 12.71
N SER A 106 -7.45 2.85 12.29
CA SER A 106 -6.66 1.67 12.63
C SER A 106 -6.92 0.53 11.65
N GLU A 107 -5.91 -0.26 11.39
CA GLU A 107 -5.97 -1.51 10.62
C GLU A 107 -5.54 -2.69 11.49
N LYS A 108 -6.02 -3.87 11.13
CA LYS A 108 -5.59 -5.12 11.73
C LYS A 108 -4.99 -6.01 10.65
N GLY A 109 -3.78 -6.48 10.89
CA GLY A 109 -3.03 -7.37 10.02
C GLY A 109 -2.84 -8.75 10.62
N GLN A 110 -3.00 -9.80 9.82
CA GLN A 110 -2.62 -11.16 10.17
C GLN A 110 -1.68 -11.72 9.10
N ARG A 111 -0.50 -12.14 9.51
CA ARG A 111 0.49 -12.77 8.62
C ARG A 111 0.24 -14.24 8.45
N TYR A 112 0.69 -14.79 7.31
CA TYR A 112 0.60 -16.21 6.99
C TYR A 112 1.94 -16.73 6.46
N GLU A 113 2.19 -18.01 6.73
CA GLU A 113 3.16 -18.82 6.01
C GLU A 113 2.44 -19.82 5.11
N ARG A 114 3.08 -20.12 3.97
CA ARG A 114 2.61 -21.15 3.05
C ARG A 114 3.64 -22.25 2.98
N ASP A 115 3.25 -23.47 3.35
CA ASP A 115 4.13 -24.62 3.30
C ASP A 115 4.31 -25.18 1.85
N ASN A 116 5.20 -26.16 1.71
CA ASN A 116 5.46 -26.80 0.40
C ASN A 116 4.25 -27.54 -0.17
N ASN A 117 3.24 -27.87 0.64
CA ASN A 117 2.00 -28.50 0.21
C ASN A 117 0.92 -27.47 -0.14
N GLY A 118 1.23 -26.19 -0.01
CA GLY A 118 0.33 -25.10 -0.30
C GLY A 118 -0.58 -24.68 0.86
N LYS A 119 -0.46 -25.30 2.03
CA LYS A 119 -1.28 -24.95 3.19
C LYS A 119 -0.86 -23.61 3.77
N LEU A 120 -1.85 -22.74 4.00
CA LEU A 120 -1.66 -21.46 4.69
C LEU A 120 -1.84 -21.66 6.20
N THR A 121 -0.91 -21.14 6.97
CA THR A 121 -0.96 -21.15 8.43
C THR A 121 -0.74 -19.73 8.95
N PRO A 122 -1.62 -19.19 9.82
CA PRO A 122 -1.39 -17.88 10.41
C PRO A 122 -0.16 -17.93 11.32
N ILE A 123 0.63 -16.83 11.29
CA ILE A 123 1.84 -16.66 12.11
C ILE A 123 1.59 -15.55 13.11
N GLY A 124 1.97 -15.77 14.36
CA GLY A 124 1.81 -14.78 15.42
C GLY A 124 0.34 -14.51 15.74
N HIS A 125 0.08 -13.28 16.15
CA HIS A 125 -1.25 -12.79 16.47
C HIS A 125 -1.68 -11.72 15.47
N GLU A 126 -2.99 -11.48 15.35
CA GLU A 126 -3.51 -10.32 14.67
C GLU A 126 -3.00 -9.06 15.36
N GLU A 127 -2.30 -8.21 14.62
CA GLU A 127 -1.71 -6.97 15.13
C GLU A 127 -2.52 -5.76 14.65
N ALA A 128 -2.75 -4.82 15.56
CA ALA A 128 -3.40 -3.56 15.24
C ALA A 128 -2.35 -2.47 15.00
N LEU A 129 -2.46 -1.77 13.88
CA LEU A 129 -1.71 -0.55 13.60
C LEU A 129 -2.51 0.67 14.01
N MET A 130 -1.90 1.54 14.79
CA MET A 130 -2.44 2.83 15.23
C MET A 130 -1.75 3.98 14.48
N PRO A 131 -2.35 5.19 14.43
CA PRO A 131 -1.74 6.32 13.75
C PRO A 131 -0.27 6.55 14.17
N GLY A 132 0.60 6.60 13.16
CA GLY A 132 2.05 6.68 13.33
C GLY A 132 2.77 5.33 13.38
N ASP A 133 2.09 4.18 13.51
CA ASP A 133 2.73 2.87 13.39
C ASP A 133 3.04 2.53 11.93
N ILE A 134 4.07 1.70 11.73
CA ILE A 134 4.49 1.22 10.41
C ILE A 134 4.70 -0.29 10.45
N ASP A 135 3.95 -1.02 9.64
CA ASP A 135 4.22 -2.43 9.32
C ASP A 135 5.09 -2.55 8.07
N GLU A 136 5.78 -3.67 7.93
CA GLU A 136 6.70 -3.97 6.83
C GLU A 136 6.36 -5.32 6.22
N VAL A 137 6.32 -5.38 4.90
CA VAL A 137 6.13 -6.61 4.12
C VAL A 137 7.25 -6.74 3.09
N SER A 138 7.66 -7.97 2.81
CA SER A 138 8.62 -8.25 1.75
C SER A 138 8.75 -9.76 1.53
N PRO A 139 9.02 -10.22 0.31
CA PRO A 139 9.41 -11.61 0.06
C PRO A 139 10.57 -12.11 0.93
N ALA A 140 11.46 -11.19 1.38
CA ALA A 140 12.61 -11.51 2.21
C ALA A 140 12.30 -11.72 3.71
N ILE A 141 11.20 -11.13 4.21
CA ILE A 141 10.88 -11.14 5.66
C ILE A 141 9.47 -11.66 5.99
N GLY A 142 8.71 -12.03 4.98
CA GLY A 142 7.30 -12.44 5.06
C GLY A 142 6.41 -11.44 4.31
N ASP A 143 5.69 -11.96 3.33
CA ASP A 143 4.95 -11.16 2.35
C ASP A 143 3.45 -11.49 2.33
N ILE A 144 3.05 -12.63 2.87
CA ILE A 144 1.66 -13.08 2.81
C ILE A 144 0.91 -12.60 4.04
N HIS A 145 -0.14 -11.81 3.81
CA HIS A 145 -1.00 -11.33 4.89
C HIS A 145 -2.43 -11.04 4.44
N ILE A 146 -3.29 -10.80 5.41
CA ILE A 146 -4.60 -10.16 5.26
C ILE A 146 -4.61 -8.88 6.08
N VAL A 147 -5.24 -7.84 5.57
CA VAL A 147 -5.43 -6.57 6.27
C VAL A 147 -6.92 -6.23 6.27
N LYS A 148 -7.40 -5.70 7.38
CA LYS A 148 -8.79 -5.24 7.51
C LYS A 148 -8.86 -3.92 8.28
N ASN A 149 -9.86 -3.10 7.95
CA ASN A 149 -10.22 -1.98 8.79
C ASN A 149 -10.60 -2.48 10.20
N ALA A 150 -10.01 -1.89 11.24
CA ALA A 150 -10.30 -2.26 12.61
C ALA A 150 -11.71 -1.83 13.05
N PHE A 151 -12.35 -0.91 12.32
CA PHE A 151 -13.64 -0.34 12.64
C PHE A 151 -14.75 -0.85 11.72
N ALA A 152 -15.92 -1.06 12.31
CA ALA A 152 -17.15 -1.43 11.59
C ALA A 152 -17.98 -0.20 11.17
N ASP A 153 -17.63 1.00 11.64
CA ASP A 153 -18.42 2.22 11.50
C ASP A 153 -17.61 3.45 11.02
N LYS A 154 -16.30 3.32 10.88
CA LYS A 154 -15.40 4.42 10.55
C LYS A 154 -14.46 4.06 9.41
N THR A 155 -14.06 5.09 8.66
CA THR A 155 -13.01 4.99 7.65
C THR A 155 -11.64 5.02 8.31
N SER A 156 -10.73 4.18 7.82
CA SER A 156 -9.29 4.22 8.13
C SER A 156 -8.49 4.55 6.89
N ILE A 157 -7.32 5.17 7.05
CA ILE A 157 -6.42 5.56 5.95
C ILE A 157 -5.00 5.21 6.32
N SER A 158 -4.34 4.45 5.46
CA SER A 158 -2.91 4.16 5.55
C SER A 158 -2.16 4.63 4.30
N ILE A 159 -0.91 5.03 4.48
CA ILE A 159 0.00 5.41 3.39
C ILE A 159 0.96 4.27 3.15
N HIS A 160 0.88 3.71 1.96
CA HIS A 160 1.71 2.58 1.57
C HIS A 160 2.83 3.05 0.63
N VAL A 161 4.04 2.55 0.87
CA VAL A 161 5.20 2.77 0.00
C VAL A 161 5.71 1.41 -0.44
N TYR A 162 5.81 1.20 -1.75
CA TYR A 162 6.25 -0.07 -2.32
C TYR A 162 7.51 0.10 -3.17
N GLY A 163 8.36 -0.92 -3.18
CA GLY A 163 9.57 -1.00 -4.02
C GLY A 163 9.28 -1.35 -5.47
N GLY A 164 8.33 -0.67 -6.07
CA GLY A 164 7.88 -0.83 -7.44
C GLY A 164 6.57 -0.11 -7.72
N ASN A 165 6.10 -0.15 -8.96
CA ASN A 165 4.76 0.33 -9.35
C ASN A 165 3.71 -0.72 -8.98
N ILE A 166 3.25 -0.70 -7.72
CA ILE A 166 2.43 -1.76 -7.14
C ILE A 166 1.13 -2.04 -7.90
N GLY A 167 0.55 -1.02 -8.53
CA GLY A 167 -0.65 -1.16 -9.35
C GLY A 167 -0.46 -2.05 -10.57
N GLY A 168 0.77 -2.18 -11.06
CA GLY A 168 1.16 -3.02 -12.20
C GLY A 168 1.88 -4.33 -11.82
N VAL A 169 2.20 -4.54 -10.55
CA VAL A 169 2.89 -5.77 -10.12
C VAL A 169 1.94 -6.96 -10.16
N LYS A 170 2.37 -8.04 -10.82
CA LYS A 170 1.70 -9.34 -10.77
C LYS A 170 1.87 -9.94 -9.38
N ARG A 171 0.77 -10.20 -8.71
CA ARG A 171 0.71 -10.68 -7.32
C ARG A 171 -0.25 -11.84 -7.20
N HIS A 172 -0.32 -12.41 -6.01
CA HIS A 172 -1.17 -13.55 -5.72
C HIS A 172 -2.20 -13.23 -4.63
N VAL A 173 -3.40 -13.79 -4.82
CA VAL A 173 -4.36 -14.00 -3.75
C VAL A 173 -4.46 -15.49 -3.48
N TYR A 174 -4.69 -15.84 -2.23
CA TYR A 174 -4.69 -17.20 -1.73
C TYR A 174 -6.05 -17.56 -1.17
N ASP A 175 -6.57 -18.71 -1.57
CA ASP A 175 -7.77 -19.28 -0.95
C ASP A 175 -7.42 -19.81 0.45
N PRO A 176 -8.10 -19.36 1.52
CA PRO A 176 -7.75 -19.74 2.90
C PRO A 176 -7.96 -21.23 3.22
N ASN A 177 -8.83 -21.93 2.47
CA ASN A 177 -9.17 -23.31 2.75
C ASN A 177 -8.31 -24.29 1.95
N SER A 178 -8.13 -24.00 0.66
CA SER A 178 -7.41 -24.90 -0.27
C SER A 178 -5.95 -24.49 -0.48
N GLY A 179 -5.55 -23.25 -0.12
CA GLY A 179 -4.25 -22.70 -0.47
C GLY A 179 -4.06 -22.43 -1.98
N ALA A 180 -5.15 -22.53 -2.76
CA ALA A 180 -5.08 -22.27 -4.19
C ALA A 180 -4.68 -20.83 -4.47
N ILE A 181 -3.84 -20.65 -5.50
CA ILE A 181 -3.27 -19.36 -5.89
C ILE A 181 -4.02 -18.83 -7.10
N LYS A 182 -4.39 -17.55 -7.05
CA LYS A 182 -4.91 -16.80 -8.19
C LYS A 182 -4.05 -15.56 -8.41
N ASN A 183 -3.56 -15.40 -9.65
CA ASN A 183 -2.86 -14.17 -10.05
C ASN A 183 -3.81 -12.97 -10.09
N PHE A 184 -3.32 -11.82 -9.71
CA PHE A 184 -4.04 -10.55 -9.86
C PHE A 184 -3.10 -9.37 -10.08
N VAL A 185 -3.67 -8.27 -10.57
CA VAL A 185 -3.07 -6.94 -10.69
C VAL A 185 -4.12 -5.96 -10.21
N SER A 186 -3.78 -5.12 -9.21
CA SER A 186 -4.76 -4.24 -8.58
C SER A 186 -5.18 -3.05 -9.46
N GLY A 187 -4.24 -2.39 -10.09
CA GLY A 187 -4.43 -1.05 -10.63
C GLY A 187 -4.52 -0.02 -9.52
N TYR A 188 -5.12 1.11 -9.85
CA TYR A 188 -5.34 2.23 -8.93
C TYR A 188 -6.78 2.74 -9.04
N SER A 189 -7.27 3.35 -7.97
CA SER A 189 -8.61 3.93 -7.90
C SER A 189 -8.66 5.38 -8.41
N SER A 190 -7.52 5.98 -8.77
CA SER A 190 -7.43 7.36 -9.25
C SER A 190 -8.03 7.51 -10.64
N THR A 191 -9.05 8.38 -10.80
CA THR A 191 -9.77 8.58 -12.06
C THR A 191 -9.69 10.01 -12.59
N GLN A 192 -9.06 10.93 -11.87
CA GLN A 192 -9.15 12.36 -12.13
C GLN A 192 -8.27 12.86 -13.28
N VAL A 193 -7.17 12.17 -13.55
CA VAL A 193 -6.27 12.41 -14.68
C VAL A 193 -5.85 11.08 -15.27
N PRO A 194 -5.45 11.01 -16.55
CA PRO A 194 -4.82 9.83 -17.09
C PRO A 194 -3.63 9.45 -16.20
N ASN A 195 -3.71 8.27 -15.59
CA ASN A 195 -2.63 7.77 -14.74
C ASN A 195 -1.57 7.14 -15.66
N LEU A 196 -0.49 7.89 -15.93
CA LEU A 196 0.58 7.47 -16.84
C LEU A 196 1.27 6.16 -16.41
N TRP A 197 1.17 5.80 -15.14
CA TRP A 197 1.78 4.60 -14.57
C TRP A 197 0.79 3.46 -14.29
N ASP A 198 -0.50 3.65 -14.61
CA ASP A 198 -1.47 2.55 -14.50
C ASP A 198 -1.38 1.62 -15.72
N LYS A 199 -0.49 0.64 -15.64
CA LYS A 199 -0.33 -0.43 -16.62
C LYS A 199 -1.19 -1.65 -16.35
N SER A 200 -2.12 -1.58 -15.40
CA SER A 200 -2.86 -2.75 -14.92
C SER A 200 -3.66 -3.45 -16.02
N ALA A 201 -4.27 -2.71 -16.93
CA ALA A 201 -5.02 -3.30 -18.06
C ALA A 201 -4.11 -4.08 -19.00
N GLU A 202 -2.95 -3.52 -19.37
CA GLU A 202 -1.96 -4.17 -20.22
C GLU A 202 -1.42 -5.45 -19.57
N ILE A 203 -1.07 -5.38 -18.28
CA ILE A 203 -0.50 -6.51 -17.54
C ILE A 203 -1.56 -7.59 -17.31
N ARG A 204 -2.82 -7.23 -17.02
CA ARG A 204 -3.92 -8.23 -16.90
C ARG A 204 -4.12 -9.01 -18.19
N ALA A 205 -3.99 -8.39 -19.36
CA ALA A 205 -4.09 -9.08 -20.65
C ALA A 205 -3.02 -10.18 -20.85
N GLN A 206 -1.92 -10.13 -20.09
CA GLN A 206 -0.84 -11.13 -20.12
C GLN A 206 -1.02 -12.25 -19.07
N LEU A 207 -2.07 -12.20 -18.24
CA LEU A 207 -2.34 -13.22 -17.20
C LEU A 207 -3.20 -14.38 -17.73
N ASN A 208 -3.79 -14.26 -18.92
CA ASN A 208 -4.66 -15.23 -19.58
C ASN A 208 -3.85 -16.19 -20.49
#